data_b58832c25d968ae695934a6af31ddce4
#
_entry.id   b58832c25d968ae695934a6af31ddce4
#
_cell.length_a   1.000
_cell.length_b   1.000
_cell.length_c   1.000
_cell.angle_alpha   90.00
_cell.angle_beta   90.00
_cell.angle_gamma   90.00
#
_symmetry.space_group_name_H-M   'P 1'
#
loop_
_entity.id
_entity.type
_entity.pdbx_description
1 polymer ?
#
loop_
_entity_poly.entity_id
_entity_poly.type
_entity_poly.pdbx_seq_one_letter_code
_entity_poly.pdbx_strand_id
1 'polypeptide(L)'
;MEDKSYTPRTVCMDEVVPGEVYEIALTVLKGGAFARYRVGDMYRCLGLTSKEDETRIPRFEYIDRIPSIIDIAGFTRISENSIKNVIELSGVEVENWVALKEFTQDKGRPFLHLYVELSPGAVVNRAVSRELLKEQLTIYFKYVDQDYQDLKRILGMDPLEVTILRCGTFAAFRRQTGKVLRHVNPSVHDVQEMVKLQGTLDGRRTY
;
A
#
# COMPACT_ATOMS: atom_id res chain seq x y z
N MET A 1 6.11 -3.30 -12.27
CA MET A 1 7.50 -2.99 -12.71
C MET A 1 7.72 -1.51 -12.43
N GLU A 2 8.58 -1.15 -11.49
CA GLU A 2 9.05 0.24 -11.41
C GLU A 2 9.73 0.56 -12.74
N ASP A 3 9.31 1.66 -13.34
CA ASP A 3 9.99 2.16 -14.53
C ASP A 3 11.41 2.61 -14.13
N LYS A 4 12.38 1.73 -14.37
CA LYS A 4 13.79 1.98 -14.08
C LYS A 4 14.36 3.17 -14.88
N SER A 5 13.63 3.67 -15.88
CA SER A 5 14.01 4.83 -16.67
C SER A 5 13.54 6.16 -16.05
N TYR A 6 12.62 6.12 -15.08
CA TYR A 6 12.11 7.32 -14.44
C TYR A 6 13.16 7.94 -13.50
N THR A 7 13.70 9.07 -13.90
CA THR A 7 14.53 9.89 -13.04
C THR A 7 13.70 11.07 -12.54
N PRO A 8 13.36 11.11 -11.23
CA PRO A 8 12.55 12.18 -10.68
C PRO A 8 13.31 13.51 -10.79
N ARG A 9 12.59 14.57 -11.17
CA ARG A 9 13.13 15.93 -11.08
C ARG A 9 13.34 16.27 -9.60
N THR A 10 14.53 16.72 -9.26
CA THR A 10 14.84 17.24 -7.93
C THR A 10 14.80 18.76 -7.93
N VAL A 11 14.27 19.34 -6.85
CA VAL A 11 14.24 20.78 -6.60
C VAL A 11 14.81 21.06 -5.22
N CYS A 12 15.37 22.24 -5.03
CA CYS A 12 15.80 22.71 -3.72
C CYS A 12 14.61 23.25 -2.90
N MET A 13 14.81 23.47 -1.61
CA MET A 13 13.75 23.94 -0.70
C MET A 13 13.19 25.31 -1.09
N ASP A 14 13.96 26.14 -1.74
CA ASP A 14 13.60 27.48 -2.24
C ASP A 14 12.84 27.44 -3.57
N GLU A 15 12.81 26.29 -4.25
CA GLU A 15 12.16 26.08 -5.53
C GLU A 15 10.82 25.35 -5.42
N VAL A 16 10.40 24.95 -4.20
CA VAL A 16 9.14 24.22 -4.03
C VAL A 16 7.93 25.12 -4.26
N VAL A 17 6.86 24.54 -4.77
CA VAL A 17 5.60 25.25 -5.11
C VAL A 17 4.51 24.87 -4.12
N PRO A 18 3.80 25.85 -3.53
CA PRO A 18 2.65 25.59 -2.66
C PRO A 18 1.57 24.73 -3.37
N GLY A 19 1.05 23.72 -2.65
CA GLY A 19 0.06 22.77 -3.15
C GLY A 19 0.66 21.51 -3.78
N GLU A 20 1.89 21.55 -4.26
CA GLU A 20 2.59 20.41 -4.86
C GLU A 20 3.07 19.42 -3.79
N VAL A 21 3.26 18.16 -4.22
CA VAL A 21 3.67 17.04 -3.36
C VAL A 21 5.09 16.61 -3.69
N TYR A 22 5.90 16.46 -2.65
CA TYR A 22 7.33 16.15 -2.76
C TYR A 22 7.71 14.96 -1.89
N GLU A 23 8.67 14.18 -2.36
CA GLU A 23 9.43 13.25 -1.51
C GLU A 23 10.71 13.96 -1.02
N ILE A 24 11.01 13.85 0.26
CA ILE A 24 12.22 14.45 0.82
C ILE A 24 13.43 13.56 0.56
N ALA A 25 14.48 14.17 0.00
CA ALA A 25 15.82 13.58 -0.12
C ALA A 25 16.81 14.38 0.73
N LEU A 26 17.58 13.69 1.56
CA LEU A 26 18.53 14.31 2.47
C LEU A 26 19.98 14.05 2.06
N THR A 27 20.84 15.08 2.25
CA THR A 27 22.29 14.94 2.17
C THR A 27 22.91 15.47 3.46
N VAL A 28 23.71 14.65 4.13
CA VAL A 28 24.43 15.03 5.36
C VAL A 28 25.84 15.45 4.99
N LEU A 29 26.16 16.74 5.18
CA LEU A 29 27.45 17.34 4.79
C LEU A 29 28.58 17.11 5.81
N LYS A 30 28.26 16.69 7.05
CA LYS A 30 29.23 16.49 8.14
C LYS A 30 29.79 15.07 8.24
N GLY A 31 29.77 14.34 7.12
CA GLY A 31 30.16 12.93 7.10
C GLY A 31 28.98 12.00 7.40
N GLY A 32 29.08 10.76 6.92
CA GLY A 32 28.01 9.76 7.00
C GLY A 32 27.60 9.23 5.63
N ALA A 33 26.79 8.18 5.61
CA ALA A 33 26.41 7.47 4.39
C ALA A 33 25.27 8.15 3.60
N PHE A 34 24.69 9.25 4.10
CA PHE A 34 23.50 9.85 3.50
C PHE A 34 23.87 10.92 2.47
N ALA A 35 24.02 10.49 1.22
CA ALA A 35 24.09 11.38 0.07
C ALA A 35 22.85 11.16 -0.80
N ARG A 36 22.01 12.20 -0.94
CA ARG A 36 20.72 12.12 -1.67
C ARG A 36 19.83 10.96 -1.20
N TYR A 37 19.86 10.69 0.10
CA TYR A 37 19.08 9.62 0.69
C TYR A 37 17.59 9.96 0.63
N ARG A 38 16.81 9.13 -0.05
CA ARG A 38 15.37 9.25 -0.14
C ARG A 38 14.74 8.69 1.14
N VAL A 39 14.04 9.55 1.88
CA VAL A 39 13.36 9.16 3.13
C VAL A 39 12.15 8.26 2.86
N GLY A 40 11.52 8.44 1.69
CA GLY A 40 10.33 7.70 1.30
C GLY A 40 9.04 8.27 1.88
N ASP A 41 9.10 9.44 2.50
CA ASP A 41 7.92 10.14 3.00
C ASP A 41 7.49 11.23 2.03
N MET A 42 6.18 11.32 1.78
CA MET A 42 5.56 12.30 0.89
C MET A 42 4.98 13.46 1.68
N TYR A 43 5.28 14.66 1.25
CA TYR A 43 4.86 15.90 1.91
C TYR A 43 4.22 16.85 0.90
N ARG A 44 3.14 17.52 1.32
CA ARG A 44 2.56 18.63 0.57
C ARG A 44 3.14 19.96 1.05
N CYS A 45 3.59 20.80 0.14
CA CYS A 45 3.98 22.17 0.46
C CYS A 45 2.73 23.01 0.75
N LEU A 46 2.62 23.54 1.97
CA LEU A 46 1.48 24.40 2.39
C LEU A 46 1.69 25.86 2.04
N GLY A 47 2.95 26.30 1.92
CA GLY A 47 3.29 27.68 1.64
C GLY A 47 4.74 28.00 1.90
N LEU A 48 5.21 29.13 1.40
CA LEU A 48 6.61 29.58 1.48
C LEU A 48 6.85 30.60 2.60
N THR A 49 5.79 31.13 3.21
CA THR A 49 5.88 32.17 4.26
C THR A 49 4.90 31.89 5.37
N SER A 50 5.29 32.16 6.61
CA SER A 50 4.39 32.32 7.75
C SER A 50 4.04 33.79 7.91
N LYS A 51 2.77 34.09 8.27
CA LYS A 51 2.38 35.45 8.64
C LYS A 51 2.97 35.89 9.98
N GLU A 52 3.39 34.92 10.78
CA GLU A 52 3.92 35.13 12.14
C GLU A 52 5.46 35.24 12.15
N ASP A 53 6.13 34.62 11.18
CA ASP A 53 7.58 34.64 11.06
C ASP A 53 7.96 35.26 9.72
N GLU A 54 8.81 36.27 9.69
CA GLU A 54 9.36 36.87 8.47
C GLU A 54 10.26 35.90 7.64
N THR A 55 10.25 34.63 8.00
CA THR A 55 11.07 33.60 7.38
C THR A 55 10.43 33.02 6.13
N ARG A 56 11.20 32.89 5.05
CA ARG A 56 10.81 32.23 3.80
C ARG A 56 11.17 30.74 3.82
N ILE A 57 10.76 30.03 4.87
CA ILE A 57 10.96 28.57 4.99
C ILE A 57 9.67 27.87 4.55
N PRO A 58 9.74 26.98 3.56
CA PRO A 58 8.55 26.23 3.14
C PRO A 58 8.03 25.35 4.29
N ARG A 59 6.71 25.35 4.44
CA ARG A 59 6.01 24.51 5.41
C ARG A 59 5.41 23.32 4.70
N PHE A 60 5.51 22.15 5.33
CA PHE A 60 5.05 20.91 4.77
C PHE A 60 4.07 20.19 5.70
N GLU A 61 3.08 19.57 5.09
CA GLU A 61 2.20 18.62 5.72
C GLU A 61 2.60 17.21 5.28
N TYR A 62 2.79 16.31 6.23
CA TYR A 62 2.98 14.89 5.94
C TYR A 62 1.69 14.30 5.34
N ILE A 63 1.81 13.58 4.24
CA ILE A 63 0.66 12.92 3.59
C ILE A 63 0.68 11.42 3.87
N ASP A 64 1.74 10.75 3.42
CA ASP A 64 1.92 9.30 3.53
C ASP A 64 3.34 8.92 3.08
N ARG A 65 3.64 7.63 3.10
CA ARG A 65 4.84 7.10 2.45
C ARG A 65 4.67 6.99 0.93
N ILE A 66 5.81 6.82 0.24
CA ILE A 66 5.79 6.52 -1.20
C ILE A 66 4.86 5.33 -1.47
N PRO A 67 4.18 5.32 -2.62
CA PRO A 67 3.16 4.31 -2.94
C PRO A 67 3.63 2.84 -2.92
N SER A 68 4.94 2.59 -2.88
CA SER A 68 5.51 1.24 -2.82
C SER A 68 5.53 0.62 -1.40
N ILE A 69 5.14 1.37 -0.37
CA ILE A 69 5.11 0.91 1.02
C ILE A 69 3.76 1.23 1.64
N ILE A 70 3.16 0.25 2.31
CA ILE A 70 1.99 0.43 3.16
C ILE A 70 2.49 0.68 4.58
N ASP A 71 2.09 1.80 5.16
CA ASP A 71 2.41 2.16 6.53
C ASP A 71 1.14 2.07 7.39
N ILE A 72 1.12 1.17 8.36
CA ILE A 72 0.00 1.01 9.29
C ILE A 72 0.32 1.74 10.59
N ALA A 73 -0.29 2.90 10.77
CA ALA A 73 -0.22 3.74 11.98
C ALA A 73 1.22 4.16 12.39
N GLY A 74 2.18 4.22 11.45
CA GLY A 74 3.57 4.56 11.75
C GLY A 74 4.40 3.42 12.38
N PHE A 75 3.77 2.28 12.68
CA PHE A 75 4.44 1.15 13.32
C PHE A 75 4.90 0.10 12.30
N THR A 76 4.00 -0.41 11.49
CA THR A 76 4.27 -1.53 10.57
C THR A 76 4.39 -1.06 9.13
N ARG A 77 5.54 -1.38 8.51
CA ARG A 77 5.85 -1.00 7.11
C ARG A 77 5.90 -2.23 6.23
N ILE A 78 5.04 -2.26 5.23
CA ILE A 78 4.79 -3.42 4.39
C ILE A 78 5.18 -3.10 2.95
N SER A 79 6.14 -3.84 2.42
CA SER A 79 6.57 -3.74 1.02
C SER A 79 5.88 -4.78 0.15
N GLU A 80 5.92 -4.58 -1.16
CA GLU A 80 5.47 -5.59 -2.14
C GLU A 80 6.17 -6.94 -1.95
N ASN A 81 7.48 -6.93 -1.70
CA ASN A 81 8.25 -8.15 -1.45
C ASN A 81 7.80 -8.87 -0.18
N SER A 82 7.44 -8.13 0.88
CA SER A 82 6.92 -8.73 2.11
C SER A 82 5.64 -9.53 1.84
N ILE A 83 4.72 -8.98 1.06
CA ILE A 83 3.46 -9.65 0.72
C ILE A 83 3.71 -10.83 -0.22
N LYS A 84 4.57 -10.69 -1.23
CA LYS A 84 4.96 -11.81 -2.11
C LYS A 84 5.51 -12.99 -1.33
N ASN A 85 6.44 -12.74 -0.41
CA ASN A 85 7.02 -13.80 0.44
C ASN A 85 5.94 -14.50 1.28
N VAL A 86 4.99 -13.75 1.84
CA VAL A 86 3.88 -14.33 2.59
C VAL A 86 2.99 -15.21 1.72
N ILE A 87 2.65 -14.75 0.52
CA ILE A 87 1.85 -15.54 -0.43
C ILE A 87 2.57 -16.84 -0.79
N GLU A 88 3.85 -16.77 -1.11
CA GLU A 88 4.68 -17.95 -1.43
C GLU A 88 4.75 -18.92 -0.25
N LEU A 89 4.98 -18.42 0.97
CA LEU A 89 5.06 -19.26 2.18
C LEU A 89 3.71 -19.85 2.58
N SER A 90 2.60 -19.27 2.19
CA SER A 90 1.27 -19.80 2.47
C SER A 90 0.93 -21.06 1.68
N GLY A 91 1.65 -21.31 0.57
CA GLY A 91 1.35 -22.39 -0.38
C GLY A 91 0.01 -22.20 -1.10
N VAL A 92 -0.63 -21.04 -1.00
CA VAL A 92 -1.88 -20.74 -1.72
C VAL A 92 -1.57 -20.33 -3.15
N GLU A 93 -2.21 -20.99 -4.11
CA GLU A 93 -2.05 -20.67 -5.54
C GLU A 93 -2.80 -19.39 -5.90
N VAL A 94 -2.06 -18.29 -5.97
CA VAL A 94 -2.57 -16.94 -6.24
C VAL A 94 -2.27 -16.53 -7.68
N GLU A 95 -3.30 -16.17 -8.42
CA GLU A 95 -3.20 -15.61 -9.78
C GLU A 95 -2.84 -14.12 -9.74
N ASN A 96 -3.52 -13.38 -8.88
CA ASN A 96 -3.32 -11.93 -8.78
C ASN A 96 -3.69 -11.41 -7.38
N TRP A 97 -3.13 -10.26 -7.00
CA TRP A 97 -3.42 -9.65 -5.73
C TRP A 97 -3.16 -8.15 -5.74
N VAL A 98 -3.81 -7.44 -4.83
CA VAL A 98 -3.49 -6.06 -4.45
C VAL A 98 -3.63 -5.88 -2.96
N ALA A 99 -2.82 -5.00 -2.40
CA ALA A 99 -2.83 -4.68 -0.98
C ALA A 99 -2.81 -3.16 -0.77
N LEU A 100 -3.61 -2.69 0.18
CA LEU A 100 -3.64 -1.28 0.53
C LEU A 100 -4.01 -1.08 1.99
N LYS A 101 -3.75 0.13 2.49
CA LYS A 101 -4.23 0.59 3.79
C LYS A 101 -5.69 1.02 3.65
N GLU A 102 -6.54 0.46 4.49
CA GLU A 102 -7.92 0.87 4.64
C GLU A 102 -8.21 1.29 6.08
N PHE A 103 -9.38 1.87 6.31
CA PHE A 103 -9.79 2.36 7.62
C PHE A 103 -11.15 1.79 8.00
N THR A 104 -11.31 1.41 9.27
CA THR A 104 -12.60 0.95 9.80
C THR A 104 -13.62 2.09 9.79
N GLN A 105 -14.88 1.77 9.51
CA GLN A 105 -15.96 2.77 9.45
C GLN A 105 -16.31 3.39 10.80
N ASP A 106 -16.13 2.64 11.90
CA ASP A 106 -16.52 3.07 13.24
C ASP A 106 -15.56 4.08 13.87
N LYS A 107 -14.25 3.83 13.79
CA LYS A 107 -13.21 4.62 14.50
C LYS A 107 -12.07 5.08 13.59
N GLY A 108 -12.17 4.88 12.30
CA GLY A 108 -11.10 5.24 11.36
C GLY A 108 -9.75 4.57 11.66
N ARG A 109 -9.76 3.36 12.25
CA ARG A 109 -8.53 2.63 12.57
C ARG A 109 -7.94 2.02 11.31
N PRO A 110 -6.63 2.23 11.04
CA PRO A 110 -5.99 1.70 9.85
C PRO A 110 -5.76 0.19 9.95
N PHE A 111 -5.91 -0.50 8.82
CA PHE A 111 -5.57 -1.91 8.67
C PHE A 111 -5.06 -2.21 7.27
N LEU A 112 -4.28 -3.29 7.13
CA LEU A 112 -3.90 -3.85 5.84
C LEU A 112 -5.07 -4.66 5.28
N HIS A 113 -5.50 -4.34 4.08
CA HIS A 113 -6.43 -5.17 3.32
C HIS A 113 -5.72 -5.80 2.12
N LEU A 114 -5.69 -7.13 2.08
CA LEU A 114 -5.15 -7.92 0.98
C LEU A 114 -6.30 -8.53 0.17
N TYR A 115 -6.46 -8.11 -1.07
CA TYR A 115 -7.40 -8.67 -2.03
C TYR A 115 -6.68 -9.66 -2.93
N VAL A 116 -7.17 -10.89 -3.01
CA VAL A 116 -6.51 -12.00 -3.70
C VAL A 116 -7.47 -12.67 -4.68
N GLU A 117 -7.02 -12.91 -5.90
CA GLU A 117 -7.64 -13.79 -6.87
C GLU A 117 -6.85 -15.10 -6.92
N LEU A 118 -7.52 -16.22 -6.66
CA LEU A 118 -6.90 -17.55 -6.72
C LEU A 118 -6.74 -18.00 -8.16
N SER A 119 -5.68 -18.80 -8.41
CA SER A 119 -5.45 -19.41 -9.73
C SER A 119 -6.62 -20.30 -10.15
N PRO A 120 -6.94 -20.33 -11.45
CA PRO A 120 -7.94 -21.26 -11.97
C PRO A 120 -7.56 -22.71 -11.65
N GLY A 121 -8.43 -23.43 -10.96
CA GLY A 121 -8.17 -24.83 -10.57
C GLY A 121 -7.47 -25.00 -9.22
N ALA A 122 -7.27 -23.92 -8.45
CA ALA A 122 -6.76 -24.01 -7.09
C ALA A 122 -7.55 -25.04 -6.26
N VAL A 123 -6.86 -26.02 -5.69
CA VAL A 123 -7.45 -27.17 -4.99
C VAL A 123 -8.11 -26.77 -3.68
N VAL A 124 -7.61 -25.68 -3.06
CA VAL A 124 -8.06 -25.23 -1.74
C VAL A 124 -9.26 -24.28 -1.89
N ASN A 125 -10.30 -24.48 -1.09
CA ASN A 125 -11.46 -23.62 -1.14
C ASN A 125 -11.15 -22.21 -0.60
N ARG A 126 -11.98 -21.22 -0.98
CA ARG A 126 -11.78 -19.80 -0.67
C ARG A 126 -11.65 -19.50 0.83
N ALA A 127 -12.45 -20.17 1.67
CA ALA A 127 -12.43 -19.93 3.11
C ALA A 127 -11.09 -20.38 3.71
N VAL A 128 -10.62 -21.56 3.35
CA VAL A 128 -9.33 -22.10 3.80
C VAL A 128 -8.17 -21.24 3.26
N SER A 129 -8.20 -20.87 1.99
CA SER A 129 -7.17 -19.98 1.42
C SER A 129 -7.06 -18.64 2.13
N ARG A 130 -8.21 -18.05 2.50
CA ARG A 130 -8.26 -16.81 3.27
C ARG A 130 -7.59 -16.96 4.64
N GLU A 131 -7.95 -18.02 5.37
CA GLU A 131 -7.39 -18.26 6.70
C GLU A 131 -5.89 -18.56 6.66
N LEU A 132 -5.43 -19.36 5.69
CA LEU A 132 -4.00 -19.62 5.48
C LEU A 132 -3.21 -18.35 5.19
N LEU A 133 -3.69 -17.51 4.29
CA LEU A 133 -3.04 -16.21 3.98
C LEU A 133 -3.02 -15.30 5.19
N LYS A 134 -4.13 -15.20 5.93
CA LYS A 134 -4.22 -14.37 7.13
C LYS A 134 -3.29 -14.87 8.23
N GLU A 135 -3.20 -16.16 8.43
CA GLU A 135 -2.29 -16.79 9.39
C GLU A 135 -0.83 -16.51 9.02
N GLN A 136 -0.45 -16.70 7.75
CA GLN A 136 0.91 -16.43 7.29
C GLN A 136 1.28 -14.94 7.40
N LEU A 137 0.37 -14.03 7.10
CA LEU A 137 0.58 -12.60 7.34
C LEU A 137 0.81 -12.32 8.82
N THR A 138 0.00 -12.90 9.71
CA THR A 138 0.13 -12.73 11.15
C THR A 138 1.47 -13.26 11.66
N ILE A 139 1.88 -14.45 11.21
CA ILE A 139 3.17 -15.05 11.54
C ILE A 139 4.32 -14.17 11.06
N TYR A 140 4.28 -13.75 9.79
CA TYR A 140 5.31 -12.91 9.20
C TYR A 140 5.50 -11.62 10.00
N PHE A 141 4.43 -10.87 10.27
CA PHE A 141 4.52 -9.62 11.01
C PHE A 141 4.94 -9.82 12.47
N LYS A 142 4.53 -10.91 13.11
CA LYS A 142 4.96 -11.23 14.47
C LYS A 142 6.47 -11.44 14.59
N TYR A 143 7.09 -12.02 13.56
CA TYR A 143 8.53 -12.34 13.60
C TYR A 143 9.43 -11.28 12.95
N VAL A 144 8.92 -10.54 11.96
CA VAL A 144 9.70 -9.55 11.21
C VAL A 144 9.54 -8.15 11.79
N ASP A 145 8.40 -7.87 12.42
CA ASP A 145 8.06 -6.56 12.97
C ASP A 145 7.77 -6.65 14.46
N GLN A 146 8.71 -6.20 15.27
CA GLN A 146 8.58 -6.23 16.74
C GLN A 146 7.42 -5.36 17.23
N ASP A 147 7.06 -4.33 16.49
CA ASP A 147 6.00 -3.39 16.86
C ASP A 147 4.58 -3.90 16.53
N TYR A 148 4.46 -4.99 15.78
CA TYR A 148 3.16 -5.53 15.37
C TYR A 148 2.25 -5.93 16.54
N GLN A 149 2.82 -6.51 17.59
CA GLN A 149 2.03 -6.90 18.77
C GLN A 149 1.50 -5.66 19.52
N ASP A 150 2.31 -4.62 19.58
CA ASP A 150 1.90 -3.35 20.18
C ASP A 150 0.85 -2.65 19.31
N LEU A 151 0.99 -2.68 17.98
CA LEU A 151 -0.01 -2.17 17.05
C LEU A 151 -1.37 -2.85 17.27
N LYS A 152 -1.42 -4.17 17.35
CA LYS A 152 -2.66 -4.91 17.60
C LYS A 152 -3.32 -4.52 18.93
N ARG A 153 -2.50 -4.33 19.98
CA ARG A 153 -2.98 -3.90 21.30
C ARG A 153 -3.51 -2.46 21.27
N ILE A 154 -2.78 -1.53 20.61
CA ILE A 154 -3.17 -0.12 20.50
C ILE A 154 -4.46 0.03 19.70
N LEU A 155 -4.57 -0.66 18.58
CA LEU A 155 -5.75 -0.60 17.73
C LEU A 155 -6.96 -1.33 18.35
N GLY A 156 -6.75 -2.27 19.27
CA GLY A 156 -7.80 -3.11 19.87
C GLY A 156 -8.51 -4.00 18.84
N MET A 157 -7.84 -4.28 17.71
CA MET A 157 -8.33 -5.13 16.62
C MET A 157 -7.16 -5.77 15.87
N ASP A 158 -7.47 -6.80 15.08
CA ASP A 158 -6.49 -7.35 14.14
C ASP A 158 -6.33 -6.38 12.95
N PRO A 159 -5.15 -5.81 12.72
CA PRO A 159 -4.92 -4.86 11.64
C PRO A 159 -4.73 -5.54 10.27
N LEU A 160 -5.19 -6.76 10.09
CA LEU A 160 -5.07 -7.55 8.87
C LEU A 160 -6.43 -8.07 8.41
N GLU A 161 -6.76 -7.84 7.14
CA GLU A 161 -7.94 -8.39 6.47
C GLU A 161 -7.55 -9.00 5.13
N VAL A 162 -8.16 -10.13 4.78
CA VAL A 162 -7.95 -10.82 3.50
C VAL A 162 -9.30 -11.08 2.84
N THR A 163 -9.44 -10.62 1.61
CA THR A 163 -10.62 -10.88 0.78
C THR A 163 -10.25 -11.69 -0.46
N ILE A 164 -10.87 -12.87 -0.59
CA ILE A 164 -10.71 -13.69 -1.80
C ILE A 164 -11.73 -13.24 -2.86
N LEU A 165 -11.20 -12.72 -3.96
CA LEU A 165 -11.98 -12.29 -5.12
C LEU A 165 -12.41 -13.51 -5.96
N ARG A 166 -13.39 -13.29 -6.84
CA ARG A 166 -13.78 -14.28 -7.84
C ARG A 166 -12.75 -14.36 -8.95
N CYS A 167 -12.54 -15.56 -9.49
CA CYS A 167 -11.66 -15.76 -10.64
C CYS A 167 -12.12 -14.88 -11.82
N GLY A 168 -11.16 -14.22 -12.49
CA GLY A 168 -11.38 -13.32 -13.60
C GLY A 168 -11.71 -11.87 -13.22
N THR A 169 -11.71 -11.51 -11.91
CA THR A 169 -12.02 -10.14 -11.45
C THR A 169 -10.99 -9.12 -11.96
N PHE A 170 -9.70 -9.40 -11.84
CA PHE A 170 -8.64 -8.52 -12.36
C PHE A 170 -8.69 -8.39 -13.89
N ALA A 171 -8.96 -9.50 -14.59
CA ALA A 171 -9.11 -9.49 -16.04
C ALA A 171 -10.34 -8.69 -16.49
N ALA A 172 -11.46 -8.76 -15.76
CA ALA A 172 -12.65 -7.97 -16.02
C ALA A 172 -12.38 -6.48 -15.79
N PHE A 173 -11.73 -6.12 -14.72
CA PHE A 173 -11.34 -4.73 -14.44
C PHE A 173 -10.44 -4.17 -15.55
N ARG A 174 -9.39 -4.91 -15.94
CA ARG A 174 -8.50 -4.50 -17.02
C ARG A 174 -9.24 -4.32 -18.36
N ARG A 175 -10.18 -5.21 -18.69
CA ARG A 175 -10.98 -5.10 -19.93
C ARG A 175 -11.89 -3.87 -19.92
N GLN A 176 -12.48 -3.53 -18.77
CA GLN A 176 -13.42 -2.43 -18.67
C GLN A 176 -12.71 -1.07 -18.62
N THR A 177 -11.61 -0.96 -17.89
CA THR A 177 -10.94 0.32 -17.61
C THR A 177 -9.70 0.57 -18.44
N GLY A 178 -9.11 -0.47 -19.04
CA GLY A 178 -7.79 -0.43 -19.69
C GLY A 178 -6.62 -0.35 -18.70
N LYS A 179 -6.90 -0.31 -17.40
CA LYS A 179 -5.88 -0.11 -16.36
C LYS A 179 -5.34 -1.43 -15.82
N VAL A 180 -4.10 -1.40 -15.34
CA VAL A 180 -3.48 -2.45 -14.52
C VAL A 180 -3.21 -1.86 -13.13
N LEU A 181 -3.73 -2.51 -12.10
CA LEU A 181 -3.51 -2.06 -10.71
C LEU A 181 -2.08 -2.35 -10.28
N ARG A 182 -1.49 -1.43 -9.51
CA ARG A 182 -0.27 -1.73 -8.74
C ARG A 182 -0.60 -2.73 -7.65
N HIS A 183 0.34 -3.57 -7.29
CA HIS A 183 0.15 -4.55 -6.21
C HIS A 183 0.00 -3.88 -4.84
N VAL A 184 0.74 -2.81 -4.61
CA VAL A 184 0.75 -2.09 -3.33
C VAL A 184 0.23 -0.68 -3.50
N ASN A 185 -0.64 -0.25 -2.61
CA ASN A 185 -1.30 1.06 -2.61
C ASN A 185 -1.88 1.46 -3.98
N PRO A 186 -2.68 0.60 -4.65
CA PRO A 186 -3.46 1.06 -5.79
C PRO A 186 -4.45 2.16 -5.34
N SER A 187 -5.02 2.88 -6.30
CA SER A 187 -6.08 3.83 -5.99
C SER A 187 -7.26 3.12 -5.30
N VAL A 188 -7.72 3.65 -4.17
CA VAL A 188 -8.90 3.13 -3.45
C VAL A 188 -10.13 3.08 -4.36
N HIS A 189 -10.32 4.10 -5.20
CA HIS A 189 -11.41 4.16 -6.17
C HIS A 189 -11.33 2.98 -7.17
N ASP A 190 -10.15 2.71 -7.72
CA ASP A 190 -9.96 1.63 -8.69
C ASP A 190 -10.18 0.24 -8.03
N VAL A 191 -9.77 0.06 -6.77
CA VAL A 191 -10.05 -1.19 -6.03
C VAL A 191 -11.54 -1.36 -5.77
N GLN A 192 -12.23 -0.30 -5.35
CA GLN A 192 -13.68 -0.35 -5.15
C GLN A 192 -14.45 -0.65 -6.45
N GLU A 193 -14.01 -0.08 -7.57
CA GLU A 193 -14.56 -0.40 -8.89
C GLU A 193 -14.32 -1.86 -9.24
N MET A 194 -13.11 -2.37 -9.05
CA MET A 194 -12.77 -3.78 -9.25
C MET A 194 -13.64 -4.72 -8.40
N VAL A 195 -13.82 -4.40 -7.11
CA VAL A 195 -14.65 -5.20 -6.20
C VAL A 195 -16.13 -5.20 -6.62
N LYS A 196 -16.66 -4.07 -7.11
CA LYS A 196 -18.03 -4.01 -7.65
C LYS A 196 -18.22 -4.90 -8.87
N LEU A 197 -17.22 -5.00 -9.73
CA LEU A 197 -17.27 -5.81 -10.93
C LEU A 197 -17.41 -7.31 -10.65
N GLN A 198 -16.91 -7.80 -9.52
CA GLN A 198 -17.09 -9.23 -9.21
C GLN A 198 -18.57 -9.63 -9.04
N GLY A 199 -19.47 -8.68 -8.68
CA GLY A 199 -20.91 -8.91 -8.68
C GLY A 199 -21.51 -9.17 -10.06
N THR A 200 -20.89 -8.64 -11.11
CA THR A 200 -21.35 -8.80 -12.50
C THR A 200 -20.86 -10.10 -13.16
N LEU A 201 -19.88 -10.77 -12.55
CA LEU A 201 -19.34 -12.04 -13.05
C LEU A 201 -20.25 -13.25 -12.78
N ASP A 202 -21.34 -13.07 -12.02
CA ASP A 202 -22.31 -14.15 -11.70
C ASP A 202 -23.16 -14.60 -12.89
N GLY A 203 -23.16 -13.86 -14.01
CA GLY A 203 -23.99 -14.17 -15.20
C GLY A 203 -23.32 -15.04 -16.28
N ARG A 204 -22.02 -15.31 -16.16
CA ARG A 204 -21.30 -16.08 -17.20
C ARG A 204 -20.53 -17.24 -16.58
N ARG A 205 -21.20 -18.36 -16.39
CA ARG A 205 -20.52 -19.66 -16.31
C ARG A 205 -19.86 -19.88 -17.67
N THR A 206 -18.55 -19.63 -17.75
CA THR A 206 -17.74 -20.13 -18.85
C THR A 206 -17.52 -21.62 -18.58
N TYR A 207 -18.15 -22.44 -19.42
CA TYR A 207 -17.85 -23.86 -19.54
C TYR A 207 -16.48 -24.03 -20.16
#